data_4f6979f44cc73ddda1707e38a531c09d
#
_entry.id   4f6979f44cc73ddda1707e38a531c09d
#
_cell.length_a   1.000
_cell.length_b   1.000
_cell.length_c   1.000
_cell.angle_alpha   90.00
_cell.angle_beta   90.00
_cell.angle_gamma   90.00
#
_symmetry.space_group_name_H-M   'P 1'
#
loop_
_entity.id
_entity.type
_entity.pdbx_description
1 polymer ?
#
loop_
_entity_poly.entity_id
_entity_poly.type
_entity_poly.pdbx_seq_one_letter_code
_entity_poly.pdbx_strand_id
1 'polypeptide(L)'
;MLNKTDEAMISLLRVNARTPVSTLAKKLGVSRATVQNRLERLEQTGVICGYTLILKPEVEQQQVRAMMFVTVEGQKESKVINELRGFPNVTALYGTNGHWDLVLDVRTDSLA
;
A
#
# COMPACT_ATOMS: atom_id res chain seq x y z
N MET A 1 -16.77 0.57 9.01
CA MET A 1 -16.00 0.92 10.20
C MET A 1 -15.32 -0.32 10.78
N LEU A 2 -14.10 -0.17 11.22
CA LEU A 2 -13.33 -1.29 11.75
C LEU A 2 -13.72 -1.58 13.20
N ASN A 3 -13.94 -2.86 13.53
CA ASN A 3 -14.10 -3.28 14.91
C ASN A 3 -12.73 -3.70 15.48
N LYS A 4 -12.71 -4.07 16.77
CA LYS A 4 -11.47 -4.47 17.42
C LYS A 4 -10.85 -5.72 16.81
N THR A 5 -11.67 -6.67 16.36
CA THR A 5 -11.20 -7.87 15.69
C THR A 5 -10.52 -7.52 14.37
N ASP A 6 -11.11 -6.61 13.60
CA ASP A 6 -10.52 -6.13 12.34
C ASP A 6 -9.17 -5.46 12.57
N GLU A 7 -9.09 -4.58 13.56
CA GLU A 7 -7.85 -3.89 13.90
C GLU A 7 -6.75 -4.86 14.34
N ALA A 8 -7.11 -5.84 15.17
CA ALA A 8 -6.18 -6.87 15.61
C ALA A 8 -5.71 -7.75 14.46
N MET A 9 -6.63 -8.10 13.56
CA MET A 9 -6.31 -8.89 12.37
C MET A 9 -5.34 -8.15 11.45
N ILE A 10 -5.58 -6.88 11.21
CA ILE A 10 -4.70 -6.04 10.40
C ILE A 10 -3.31 -5.97 11.03
N SER A 11 -3.22 -5.80 12.35
CA SER A 11 -1.95 -5.77 13.05
C SER A 11 -1.16 -7.06 12.88
N LEU A 12 -1.82 -8.21 12.96
CA LEU A 12 -1.17 -9.50 12.74
C LEU A 12 -0.71 -9.67 11.29
N LEU A 13 -1.53 -9.23 10.33
CA LEU A 13 -1.18 -9.30 8.90
C LEU A 13 -0.06 -8.34 8.54
N ARG A 14 0.09 -7.22 9.24
CA ARG A 14 1.22 -6.31 9.02
C ARG A 14 2.55 -6.96 9.39
N VAL A 15 2.55 -7.83 10.39
CA VAL A 15 3.75 -8.58 10.79
C VAL A 15 4.05 -9.68 9.77
N ASN A 16 3.01 -10.41 9.35
CA ASN A 16 3.13 -11.47 8.35
C ASN A 16 1.82 -11.61 7.58
N ALA A 17 1.82 -11.08 6.35
CA ALA A 17 0.63 -11.10 5.49
C ALA A 17 0.22 -12.51 5.07
N ARG A 18 1.08 -13.50 5.23
CA ARG A 18 0.79 -14.89 4.91
C ARG A 18 0.37 -15.72 6.13
N THR A 19 0.04 -15.07 7.24
CA THR A 19 -0.45 -15.78 8.43
C THR A 19 -1.68 -16.60 8.06
N PRO A 20 -1.69 -17.93 8.31
CA PRO A 20 -2.83 -18.76 7.97
C PRO A 20 -4.10 -18.35 8.74
N VAL A 21 -5.25 -18.59 8.12
CA VAL A 21 -6.55 -18.32 8.74
C VAL A 21 -6.69 -19.02 10.09
N SER A 22 -6.22 -20.26 10.19
CA SER A 22 -6.26 -21.02 11.44
C SER A 22 -5.47 -20.35 12.57
N THR A 23 -4.31 -19.79 12.23
CA THR A 23 -3.49 -19.07 13.20
C THR A 23 -4.14 -17.74 13.61
N LEU A 24 -4.72 -17.01 12.66
CA LEU A 24 -5.46 -15.79 12.96
C LEU A 24 -6.64 -16.07 13.88
N ALA A 25 -7.42 -17.12 13.58
CA ALA A 25 -8.55 -17.51 14.39
C ALA A 25 -8.14 -17.83 15.84
N LYS A 26 -7.07 -18.59 15.99
CA LYS A 26 -6.55 -18.97 17.30
C LYS A 26 -6.09 -17.73 18.10
N LYS A 27 -5.33 -16.87 17.48
CA LYS A 27 -4.80 -15.66 18.15
C LYS A 27 -5.89 -14.64 18.48
N LEU A 28 -6.91 -14.56 17.65
CA LEU A 28 -8.02 -13.63 17.86
C LEU A 28 -9.14 -14.20 18.74
N GLY A 29 -9.10 -15.50 19.00
CA GLY A 29 -10.14 -16.16 19.80
C GLY A 29 -11.49 -16.24 19.11
N VAL A 30 -11.50 -16.37 17.79
CA VAL A 30 -12.71 -16.45 16.98
C VAL A 30 -12.63 -17.67 16.06
N SER A 31 -13.75 -18.01 15.40
CA SER A 31 -13.78 -19.13 14.44
C SER A 31 -13.06 -18.78 13.13
N ARG A 32 -12.65 -19.82 12.39
CA ARG A 32 -12.06 -19.65 11.06
C ARG A 32 -13.04 -18.96 10.11
N ALA A 33 -14.33 -19.33 10.20
CA ALA A 33 -15.35 -18.71 9.37
C ALA A 33 -15.44 -17.21 9.64
N THR A 34 -15.36 -16.79 10.89
CA THR A 34 -15.36 -15.38 11.26
C THR A 34 -14.15 -14.65 10.65
N VAL A 35 -12.96 -15.25 10.73
CA VAL A 35 -11.75 -14.68 10.12
C VAL A 35 -11.92 -14.53 8.62
N GLN A 36 -12.36 -15.58 7.93
CA GLN A 36 -12.56 -15.54 6.48
C GLN A 36 -13.57 -14.48 6.07
N ASN A 37 -14.70 -14.40 6.76
CA ASN A 37 -15.73 -13.42 6.45
C ASN A 37 -15.25 -12.00 6.67
N ARG A 38 -14.55 -11.76 7.78
CA ARG A 38 -14.02 -10.43 8.08
C ARG A 38 -12.93 -10.03 7.10
N LEU A 39 -12.04 -10.95 6.75
CA LEU A 39 -10.96 -10.70 5.80
C LEU A 39 -11.51 -10.37 4.41
N GLU A 40 -12.48 -11.15 3.91
CA GLU A 40 -13.13 -10.86 2.65
C GLU A 40 -13.78 -9.47 2.66
N ARG A 41 -14.44 -9.12 3.75
CA ARG A 41 -15.08 -7.81 3.87
C ARG A 41 -14.05 -6.67 3.82
N LEU A 42 -12.92 -6.83 4.52
CA LEU A 42 -11.85 -5.84 4.50
C LEU A 42 -11.26 -5.65 3.09
N GLU A 43 -11.15 -6.73 2.34
CA GLU A 43 -10.66 -6.67 0.96
C GLU A 43 -11.70 -6.07 0.02
N GLN A 44 -12.97 -6.49 0.11
CA GLN A 44 -14.04 -6.01 -0.76
C GLN A 44 -14.37 -4.54 -0.55
N THR A 45 -14.28 -4.07 0.68
CA THR A 45 -14.56 -2.66 1.00
C THR A 45 -13.36 -1.75 0.76
N GLY A 46 -12.22 -2.32 0.37
CA GLY A 46 -11.02 -1.55 0.06
C GLY A 46 -10.22 -1.09 1.27
N VAL A 47 -10.56 -1.56 2.47
CA VAL A 47 -9.75 -1.29 3.66
C VAL A 47 -8.38 -1.93 3.49
N ILE A 48 -8.36 -3.19 3.03
CA ILE A 48 -7.12 -3.83 2.56
C ILE A 48 -7.10 -3.67 1.05
N CYS A 49 -6.20 -2.84 0.55
CA CYS A 49 -6.09 -2.56 -0.88
C CYS A 49 -5.31 -3.63 -1.63
N GLY A 50 -4.44 -4.34 -0.94
CA GLY A 50 -3.62 -5.39 -1.56
C GLY A 50 -2.52 -5.84 -0.63
N TYR A 51 -1.67 -6.70 -1.16
CA TYR A 51 -0.52 -7.28 -0.46
C TYR A 51 0.71 -7.07 -1.32
N THR A 52 1.85 -6.92 -0.69
CA THR A 52 3.09 -6.69 -1.40
C THR A 52 4.22 -7.53 -0.82
N LEU A 53 5.31 -7.62 -1.58
CA LEU A 53 6.53 -8.30 -1.17
C LEU A 53 7.58 -7.29 -0.77
N ILE A 54 8.30 -7.60 0.29
CA ILE A 54 9.51 -6.87 0.67
C ILE A 54 10.68 -7.75 0.27
N LEU A 55 11.46 -7.28 -0.70
CA LEU A 55 12.59 -8.03 -1.23
C LEU A 55 13.90 -7.55 -0.62
N LYS A 56 14.92 -8.42 -0.69
CA LYS A 56 16.26 -8.03 -0.28
C LYS A 56 16.76 -6.87 -1.13
N PRO A 57 17.45 -5.89 -0.55
CA PRO A 57 18.01 -4.78 -1.33
C PRO A 57 18.87 -5.22 -2.51
N GLU A 58 19.59 -6.33 -2.38
CA GLU A 58 20.42 -6.86 -3.45
C GLU A 58 19.60 -7.28 -4.67
N VAL A 59 18.38 -7.76 -4.46
CA VAL A 59 17.47 -8.15 -5.54
C VAL A 59 16.89 -6.92 -6.22
N GLU A 60 16.61 -5.86 -5.47
CA GLU A 60 16.06 -4.61 -5.98
C GLU A 60 17.12 -3.69 -6.59
N GLN A 61 18.41 -3.95 -6.36
CA GLN A 61 19.50 -3.11 -6.85
C GLN A 61 19.58 -2.98 -8.37
N GLN A 62 18.84 -3.80 -9.11
CA GLN A 62 18.76 -3.69 -10.55
C GLN A 62 17.87 -2.55 -11.01
N GLN A 63 17.19 -1.89 -10.09
CA GLN A 63 16.30 -0.79 -10.39
C GLN A 63 16.85 0.53 -9.89
N VAL A 64 16.71 1.55 -10.70
CA VAL A 64 17.02 2.92 -10.28
C VAL A 64 15.82 3.45 -9.51
N ARG A 65 16.08 3.99 -8.32
CA ARG A 65 15.05 4.64 -7.50
C ARG A 65 15.32 6.14 -7.47
N ALA A 66 14.27 6.91 -7.58
CA ALA A 66 14.36 8.36 -7.50
C ALA A 66 13.16 8.92 -6.76
N MET A 67 13.38 10.06 -6.10
CA MET A 67 12.29 10.87 -5.55
C MET A 67 12.15 12.10 -6.45
N MET A 68 10.93 12.35 -6.89
CA MET A 68 10.63 13.52 -7.72
C MET A 68 9.74 14.48 -6.93
N PHE A 69 10.11 15.76 -6.96
CA PHE A 69 9.33 16.82 -6.35
C PHE A 69 8.62 17.59 -7.46
N VAL A 70 7.31 17.67 -7.36
CA VAL A 70 6.48 18.22 -8.43
C VAL A 70 5.67 19.39 -7.91
N THR A 71 5.69 20.50 -8.67
CA THR A 71 4.83 21.65 -8.44
C THR A 71 3.73 21.64 -9.49
N VAL A 72 2.49 21.79 -9.05
CA VAL A 72 1.32 21.79 -9.92
C VAL A 72 0.76 23.20 -9.99
N GLU A 73 0.61 23.73 -11.20
CA GLU A 73 0.05 25.06 -11.42
C GLU A 73 -1.48 25.02 -11.38
N GLY A 74 -2.06 26.03 -10.71
CA GLY A 74 -3.49 26.21 -10.64
C GLY A 74 -4.21 25.11 -9.88
N GLN A 75 -5.43 24.77 -10.31
CA GLN A 75 -6.26 23.77 -9.64
C GLN A 75 -6.29 22.43 -10.39
N LYS A 76 -5.15 22.06 -10.97
CA LYS A 76 -5.03 20.84 -11.80
C LYS A 76 -4.47 19.65 -11.03
N GLU A 77 -4.35 19.76 -9.71
CA GLU A 77 -3.71 18.75 -8.88
C GLU A 77 -4.37 17.36 -9.04
N SER A 78 -5.70 17.30 -8.99
CA SER A 78 -6.42 16.03 -9.13
C SER A 78 -6.18 15.37 -10.48
N LYS A 79 -6.13 16.14 -11.55
CA LYS A 79 -5.87 15.64 -12.89
C LYS A 79 -4.45 15.08 -13.01
N VAL A 80 -3.47 15.81 -12.48
CA VAL A 80 -2.08 15.40 -12.48
C VAL A 80 -1.90 14.11 -11.66
N ILE A 81 -2.52 14.02 -10.50
CA ILE A 81 -2.48 12.83 -9.65
C ILE A 81 -3.00 11.62 -10.40
N ASN A 82 -4.16 11.75 -11.08
CA ASN A 82 -4.75 10.65 -11.83
C ASN A 82 -3.85 10.17 -12.98
N GLU A 83 -3.22 11.11 -13.69
CA GLU A 83 -2.29 10.77 -14.77
C GLU A 83 -1.04 10.06 -14.22
N LEU A 84 -0.47 10.56 -13.12
CA LEU A 84 0.73 9.98 -12.52
C LEU A 84 0.48 8.56 -11.98
N ARG A 85 -0.70 8.32 -11.43
CA ARG A 85 -1.08 6.99 -10.95
C ARG A 85 -1.11 5.94 -12.06
N GLY A 86 -1.30 6.37 -13.30
CA GLY A 86 -1.31 5.47 -14.45
C GLY A 86 0.07 4.98 -14.87
N PHE A 87 1.14 5.59 -14.38
CA PHE A 87 2.51 5.17 -14.72
C PHE A 87 2.96 4.06 -13.77
N PRO A 88 3.30 2.87 -14.31
CA PRO A 88 3.75 1.76 -13.44
C PRO A 88 5.06 2.07 -12.71
N ASN A 89 5.86 3.00 -13.22
CA ASN A 89 7.13 3.41 -12.59
C ASN A 89 6.93 4.26 -11.34
N VAL A 90 5.76 4.86 -11.16
CA VAL A 90 5.43 5.62 -9.96
C VAL A 90 4.90 4.64 -8.91
N THR A 91 5.71 4.34 -7.91
CA THR A 91 5.38 3.36 -6.88
C THR A 91 4.68 3.95 -5.67
N ALA A 92 4.85 5.25 -5.45
CA ALA A 92 4.17 5.97 -4.39
C ALA A 92 4.06 7.45 -4.75
N LEU A 93 3.00 8.09 -4.26
CA LEU A 93 2.73 9.49 -4.52
C LEU A 93 2.20 10.11 -3.24
N TYR A 94 2.80 11.22 -2.82
CA TYR A 94 2.46 11.91 -1.59
C TYR A 94 2.11 13.37 -1.86
N GLY A 95 1.03 13.85 -1.26
CA GLY A 95 0.73 15.26 -1.20
C GLY A 95 1.53 15.93 -0.09
N THR A 96 1.95 17.17 -0.30
CA THR A 96 2.65 17.92 0.72
C THR A 96 2.03 19.31 0.91
N ASN A 97 2.29 19.91 2.07
CA ASN A 97 1.85 21.27 2.37
C ASN A 97 2.98 22.30 2.21
N GLY A 98 4.13 21.88 1.71
CA GLY A 98 5.29 22.74 1.59
C GLY A 98 5.40 23.41 0.22
N HIS A 99 6.62 23.79 -0.13
CA HIS A 99 6.94 24.40 -1.41
C HIS A 99 6.57 23.53 -2.61
N TRP A 100 6.69 22.22 -2.44
CA TRP A 100 6.33 21.24 -3.47
C TRP A 100 4.93 20.73 -3.21
N ASP A 101 4.15 20.55 -4.26
CA ASP A 101 2.78 20.02 -4.14
C ASP A 101 2.74 18.52 -3.98
N LEU A 102 3.63 17.83 -4.71
CA LEU A 102 3.67 16.36 -4.74
C LEU A 102 5.10 15.88 -4.62
N VAL A 103 5.25 14.72 -3.98
CA VAL A 103 6.49 13.95 -3.94
C VAL A 103 6.20 12.56 -4.47
N LEU A 104 6.98 12.10 -5.43
CA LEU A 104 6.83 10.79 -6.04
C LEU A 104 8.02 9.90 -5.73
N ASP A 105 7.75 8.64 -5.46
CA ASP A 105 8.76 7.59 -5.43
C ASP A 105 8.69 6.86 -6.76
N VAL A 106 9.77 6.91 -7.53
CA VAL A 106 9.82 6.41 -8.91
C VAL A 106 10.87 5.30 -9.00
N ARG A 107 10.53 4.24 -9.69
CA ARG A 107 11.44 3.13 -9.96
C ARG A 107 11.48 2.83 -11.44
N THR A 108 12.68 2.62 -11.96
CA THR A 108 12.89 2.26 -13.36
C THR A 108 14.08 1.32 -13.49
N ASP A 109 14.15 0.60 -14.61
CA ASP A 109 15.24 -0.34 -14.85
C ASP A 109 16.55 0.37 -15.20
N SER A 110 16.48 1.56 -15.75
CA SER A 110 17.66 2.33 -16.14
C SER A 110 17.37 3.82 -16.19
N LEU A 111 18.43 4.62 -16.20
CA LEU A 111 18.34 6.08 -16.35
C LEU A 111 18.15 6.51 -17.82
N ALA A 112 18.33 5.58 -18.72
CA ALA A 112 18.19 5.87 -20.15
C ALA A 112 16.72 5.84 -20.61
#